data_7f45aeec75c5b348764e8a2b3f5a5605
#
_entry.id   7f45aeec75c5b348764e8a2b3f5a5605
#
_cell.length_a   1.000
_cell.length_b   1.000
_cell.length_c   1.000
_cell.angle_alpha   90.00
_cell.angle_beta   90.00
_cell.angle_gamma   90.00
#
_symmetry.space_group_name_H-M   'P 1'
#
loop_
_entity.id
_entity.type
_entity.pdbx_description
1 polymer ?
#
loop_
_entity_poly.entity_id
_entity_poly.type
_entity_poly.pdbx_seq_one_letter_code
_entity_poly.pdbx_strand_id
1 'polypeptide(L)' 'MDVIEHVQAAITMVKEARSVPLSASCVVHRGEMIEALDQVKVAFPADLDRAQEILRQQDQILDEARAAADQLVALAREEA' A
#
# COMPACT_ATOMS: atom_id res chain seq x y z
N MET A 1 1.03 -4.34 10.50
CA MET A 1 2.10 -4.21 9.49
C MET A 1 1.47 -4.23 8.10
N ASP A 2 1.89 -3.32 7.22
CA ASP A 2 1.43 -3.32 5.84
C ASP A 2 2.28 -4.27 4.96
N VAL A 3 1.89 -4.42 3.69
CA VAL A 3 2.56 -5.34 2.77
C VAL A 3 4.03 -4.96 2.56
N ILE A 4 4.35 -3.67 2.53
CA ILE A 4 5.72 -3.19 2.31
C ILE A 4 6.61 -3.58 3.48
N GLU A 5 6.12 -3.47 4.70
CA GLU A 5 6.86 -3.89 5.90
C GLU A 5 7.12 -5.39 5.90
N HIS A 6 6.16 -6.20 5.49
CA HIS A 6 6.35 -7.65 5.35
C HIS A 6 7.37 -8.00 4.26
N VAL A 7 7.34 -7.30 3.12
CA VAL A 7 8.34 -7.47 2.07
C VAL A 7 9.73 -7.07 2.58
N GLN A 8 9.82 -5.94 3.27
CA GLN A 8 11.09 -5.48 3.84
C GLN A 8 11.66 -6.46 4.86
N ALA A 9 10.81 -7.08 5.67
CA ALA A 9 11.23 -8.11 6.62
C ALA A 9 11.83 -9.32 5.89
N ALA A 10 11.21 -9.76 4.79
CA ALA A 10 11.74 -10.86 3.98
C ALA A 10 13.09 -10.50 3.35
N ILE A 11 13.24 -9.28 2.84
CA ILE A 11 14.50 -8.79 2.29
C ILE A 11 15.60 -8.77 3.36
N THR A 12 15.28 -8.30 4.54
CA THR A 12 16.21 -8.26 5.67
C THR A 12 16.66 -9.67 6.07
N MET A 13 15.75 -10.63 6.07
CA MET A 13 16.09 -12.03 6.33
C MET A 13 17.14 -12.56 5.37
N VAL A 14 17.01 -12.23 4.08
CA VAL A 14 18.00 -12.64 3.07
C VAL A 14 19.32 -11.90 3.25
N LYS A 15 19.29 -10.59 3.52
CA LYS A 15 20.49 -9.78 3.72
C LYS A 15 21.29 -10.22 4.93
N GLU A 16 20.63 -10.63 5.99
CA GLU A 16 21.26 -11.09 7.24
C GLU A 16 21.54 -12.57 7.26
N ALA A 17 21.14 -13.31 6.21
CA ALA A 17 21.34 -14.74 6.13
C ALA A 17 22.82 -15.08 6.00
N ARG A 18 23.18 -16.29 6.47
CA ARG A 18 24.55 -16.79 6.41
C ARG A 18 24.97 -16.97 4.96
N SER A 19 26.08 -16.34 4.57
CA SER A 19 26.63 -16.47 3.24
C SER A 19 27.28 -17.84 3.01
N VAL A 20 27.17 -18.35 1.80
CA VAL A 20 27.93 -19.51 1.35
C VAL A 20 29.27 -19.01 0.82
N PRO A 21 30.41 -19.46 1.37
CA PRO A 21 31.73 -18.98 0.95
C PRO A 21 31.98 -19.15 -0.54
N LEU A 22 32.57 -18.14 -1.16
CA LEU A 22 32.95 -18.12 -2.58
C LEU A 22 31.76 -18.21 -3.55
N SER A 23 30.58 -17.77 -3.10
CA SER A 23 29.38 -17.74 -3.93
C SER A 23 28.53 -16.53 -3.62
N ALA A 24 27.54 -16.25 -4.49
CA ALA A 24 26.52 -15.23 -4.26
C ALA A 24 25.29 -15.80 -3.52
N SER A 25 25.38 -17.00 -3.01
CA SER A 25 24.29 -17.70 -2.33
C SER A 25 24.32 -17.48 -0.81
N CYS A 26 23.15 -17.64 -0.18
CA CYS A 26 23.02 -17.59 1.26
C CYS A 26 22.15 -18.75 1.75
N VAL A 27 22.22 -19.01 3.06
CA VAL A 27 21.41 -20.06 3.70
C VAL A 27 20.31 -19.40 4.50
N VAL A 28 19.06 -19.72 4.19
CA VAL A 28 17.90 -19.27 4.93
C VAL A 28 17.09 -20.46 5.45
N HIS A 29 16.41 -20.29 6.56
CA HIS A 29 15.48 -21.30 7.06
C HIS A 29 14.24 -21.30 6.19
N ARG A 30 13.97 -22.43 5.52
CA ARG A 30 12.87 -22.56 4.59
C ARG A 30 11.53 -22.18 5.22
N GLY A 31 11.23 -22.72 6.40
CA GLY A 31 9.98 -22.46 7.10
C GLY A 31 9.77 -20.98 7.44
N GLU A 32 10.81 -20.33 7.94
CA GLU A 32 10.76 -18.90 8.29
C GLU A 32 10.57 -18.03 7.05
N MET A 33 11.25 -18.36 5.96
CA MET A 33 11.11 -17.61 4.70
C MET A 33 9.72 -17.78 4.10
N ILE A 34 9.20 -19.01 4.09
CA ILE A 34 7.84 -19.27 3.60
C ILE A 34 6.82 -18.51 4.44
N GLU A 35 6.96 -18.51 5.76
CA GLU A 35 6.07 -17.78 6.64
C GLU A 35 6.12 -16.28 6.37
N ALA A 36 7.30 -15.70 6.18
CA ALA A 36 7.46 -14.29 5.85
C ALA A 36 6.77 -13.93 4.53
N LEU A 37 6.91 -14.76 3.51
CA LEU A 37 6.28 -14.55 2.22
C LEU A 37 4.76 -14.77 2.27
N ASP A 38 4.29 -15.72 3.08
CA ASP A 38 2.87 -15.93 3.29
C ASP A 38 2.22 -14.72 3.97
N GLN A 39 2.91 -14.05 4.88
CA GLN A 39 2.44 -12.80 5.47
C GLN A 39 2.25 -11.71 4.42
N VAL A 40 3.12 -11.63 3.43
CA VAL A 40 2.96 -10.72 2.30
C VAL A 40 1.66 -11.02 1.53
N LYS A 41 1.41 -12.30 1.24
CA LYS A 41 0.20 -12.72 0.54
C LYS A 41 -1.08 -12.37 1.30
N VAL A 42 -1.06 -12.51 2.61
CA VAL A 42 -2.21 -12.20 3.46
C VAL A 42 -2.43 -10.69 3.59
N ALA A 43 -1.36 -9.92 3.70
CA ALA A 43 -1.46 -8.46 3.89
C ALA A 43 -1.85 -7.72 2.61
N PHE A 44 -1.48 -8.24 1.44
CA PHE A 44 -1.67 -7.54 0.17
C PHE A 44 -3.15 -7.23 -0.14
N PRO A 45 -4.10 -8.17 -0.05
CA PRO A 45 -5.50 -7.87 -0.34
C PRO A 45 -6.09 -6.81 0.57
N ALA A 46 -5.76 -6.84 1.87
CA ALA A 46 -6.27 -5.86 2.83
C ALA A 46 -5.74 -4.46 2.52
N ASP A 47 -4.45 -4.34 2.20
CA ASP A 47 -3.85 -3.06 1.84
C ASP A 47 -4.41 -2.51 0.53
N LEU A 48 -4.66 -3.39 -0.45
CA LEU A 48 -5.28 -2.99 -1.71
C LEU A 48 -6.69 -2.46 -1.52
N ASP A 49 -7.51 -3.15 -0.72
CA ASP A 49 -8.87 -2.72 -0.40
C ASP A 49 -8.88 -1.36 0.31
N ARG A 50 -7.96 -1.15 1.24
CA ARG A 50 -7.81 0.13 1.94
C ARG A 50 -7.43 1.25 0.99
N ALA A 51 -6.50 0.99 0.06
CA ALA A 51 -6.09 1.97 -0.93
C ALA A 51 -7.24 2.36 -1.86
N GLN A 52 -8.04 1.38 -2.30
CA GLN A 52 -9.21 1.63 -3.14
C GLN A 52 -10.26 2.46 -2.41
N GLU A 53 -10.48 2.20 -1.12
CA GLU A 53 -11.41 2.99 -0.31
C GLU A 53 -10.96 4.45 -0.17
N ILE A 54 -9.66 4.68 0.07
CA ILE A 54 -9.09 6.03 0.14
C ILE A 54 -9.31 6.78 -1.18
N LEU A 55 -9.08 6.12 -2.32
CA LEU A 55 -9.30 6.72 -3.63
C LEU A 55 -10.77 7.10 -3.86
N ARG A 56 -11.71 6.23 -3.46
CA ARG A 56 -13.14 6.53 -3.55
C ARG A 56 -13.52 7.73 -2.70
N GLN A 57 -13.00 7.84 -1.49
CA GLN A 57 -13.24 8.99 -0.61
C GLN A 57 -12.70 10.28 -1.22
N GLN A 58 -11.51 10.25 -1.83
CA GLN A 58 -10.95 11.41 -2.51
C GLN A 58 -11.81 11.86 -3.69
N ASP A 59 -12.29 10.94 -4.51
CA ASP A 59 -13.18 11.25 -5.64
C ASP A 59 -14.48 11.89 -5.16
N GLN A 60 -15.07 11.36 -4.10
CA GLN A 60 -16.27 11.91 -3.50
C GLN A 60 -16.08 13.34 -3.00
N ILE A 61 -14.96 13.59 -2.30
CA ILE A 61 -14.62 14.93 -1.80
C ILE A 61 -14.47 15.91 -2.96
N LEU A 62 -13.80 15.50 -4.04
CA LEU A 62 -13.64 16.36 -5.22
C LEU A 62 -14.97 16.67 -5.89
N ASP A 63 -15.86 15.68 -6.02
CA ASP A 63 -17.19 15.88 -6.61
C ASP A 63 -18.03 16.84 -5.77
N GLU A 64 -18.01 16.69 -4.45
CA GLU A 64 -18.70 17.59 -3.53
C GLU A 64 -18.15 19.02 -3.61
N ALA A 65 -16.84 19.17 -3.71
CA ALA A 65 -16.20 20.48 -3.85
C ALA A 65 -16.59 21.16 -5.16
N ARG A 66 -16.64 20.42 -6.26
CA ARG A 66 -17.10 20.94 -7.56
C ARG A 66 -18.54 21.39 -7.52
N ALA A 67 -19.41 20.58 -6.92
CA ALA A 67 -20.83 20.93 -6.78
C ALA A 67 -21.02 22.21 -5.97
N ALA A 68 -20.26 22.36 -4.87
CA ALA A 68 -20.29 23.56 -4.04
C ALA A 68 -19.80 24.80 -4.82
N ALA A 69 -18.72 24.65 -5.60
CA ALA A 69 -18.18 25.74 -6.42
C ALA A 69 -19.19 26.18 -7.50
N ASP A 70 -19.82 25.23 -8.19
CA ASP A 70 -20.82 25.52 -9.21
C ASP A 70 -22.02 26.25 -8.62
N GLN A 71 -22.43 25.87 -7.42
CA GLN A 71 -23.53 26.51 -6.72
C GLN A 71 -23.21 27.96 -6.35
N LEU A 72 -21.97 28.21 -5.90
CA LEU A 72 -21.52 29.59 -5.59
C LEU A 72 -21.50 30.47 -6.86
N VAL A 73 -21.03 29.92 -7.98
CA VAL A 73 -21.05 30.65 -9.27
C VAL A 73 -22.46 31.00 -9.68
N ALA A 74 -23.39 30.05 -9.57
CA ALA A 74 -24.80 30.26 -9.91
C ALA A 74 -25.41 31.38 -9.04
N LEU A 75 -25.18 31.37 -7.76
CA LEU A 75 -25.66 32.41 -6.84
C LEU A 75 -25.09 33.79 -7.19
N ALA A 76 -23.80 33.86 -7.50
CA ALA A 76 -23.14 35.11 -7.88
C ALA A 76 -23.77 35.69 -9.18
N ARG A 77 -24.12 34.84 -10.14
CA ARG A 77 -24.79 35.25 -11.37
C ARG A 77 -26.22 35.79 -11.15
N GLU A 78 -26.94 35.19 -10.20
CA GLU A 78 -28.29 35.64 -9.86
C GLU A 78 -28.30 37.04 -9.21
N GLU A 79 -27.26 37.35 -8.43
CA GLU A 79 -27.13 38.62 -7.75
C GLU A 79 -26.65 39.74 -8.68
N ALA A 80 -26.09 39.40 -9.79
CA ALA A 80 -25.68 40.36 -10.79
C ALA A 80 -26.84 40.81 -11.65
#